data_efe1bc09f4f806a10c0ff17982dca653
#
_entry.id   efe1bc09f4f806a10c0ff17982dca653
#
_cell.length_a   1.000
_cell.length_b   1.000
_cell.length_c   1.000
_cell.angle_alpha   90.00
_cell.angle_beta   90.00
_cell.angle_gamma   90.00
#
_symmetry.space_group_name_H-M   'P 1'
#
loop_
_entity.id
_entity.type
_entity.pdbx_description
1 polymer ?
#
loop_
_entity_poly.entity_id
_entity_poly.type
_entity_poly.pdbx_seq_one_letter_code
_entity_poly.pdbx_strand_id
1 'polypeptide(L)'
;GTTDRMMMALILLLYALLRSKYRPATRALRATVFYSCLMQIIPISEPLGELVKDYINDTYTWAEHLTWLVVVVMGLAVLLFTRRFSTEKVSFLPTFPAILVAGMAAFGVLLQVASELIGVPKRYTVLVAGCLWLLELMGYYMFYVVSLEYDKNLELLSIRHKEALDEDLLGLSRDNYEEMHKIRHEIKNHLSYIQVLSEHKEYEKLREYLVTVSGE
;
A
#
# COMPACT_ATOMS: atom_id res chain seq x y z
N GLY A 1 1.06 -30.62 -22.74
CA GLY A 1 0.70 -31.26 -21.47
C GLY A 1 0.64 -30.23 -20.33
N THR A 2 0.35 -30.69 -19.11
CA THR A 2 0.33 -29.83 -17.89
C THR A 2 1.67 -29.16 -17.64
N THR A 3 2.78 -29.81 -17.95
CA THR A 3 4.15 -29.26 -17.85
C THR A 3 4.38 -28.05 -18.75
N ASP A 4 3.88 -28.03 -19.97
CA ASP A 4 4.04 -26.91 -20.91
C ASP A 4 3.22 -25.70 -20.47
N ARG A 5 2.05 -25.94 -19.88
CA ARG A 5 1.17 -24.91 -19.31
C ARG A 5 1.82 -24.28 -18.07
N MET A 6 2.43 -25.09 -17.19
CA MET A 6 3.20 -24.59 -16.04
C MET A 6 4.41 -23.77 -16.47
N MET A 7 5.14 -24.20 -17.49
CA MET A 7 6.28 -23.47 -18.04
C MET A 7 5.87 -22.12 -18.64
N MET A 8 4.79 -22.06 -19.43
CA MET A 8 4.28 -20.80 -19.98
C MET A 8 3.84 -19.83 -18.88
N ALA A 9 3.14 -20.32 -17.86
CA ALA A 9 2.72 -19.50 -16.73
C ALA A 9 3.94 -18.98 -15.92
N LEU A 10 4.96 -19.81 -15.72
CA LEU A 10 6.21 -19.42 -15.06
C LEU A 10 6.97 -18.33 -15.85
N ILE A 11 7.01 -18.47 -17.17
CA ILE A 11 7.65 -17.47 -18.06
C ILE A 11 6.91 -16.13 -18.01
N LEU A 12 5.57 -16.15 -18.03
CA LEU A 12 4.74 -14.95 -17.91
C LEU A 12 4.90 -14.29 -16.54
N LEU A 13 5.02 -15.07 -15.47
CA LEU A 13 5.28 -14.62 -14.11
C LEU A 13 6.66 -13.95 -14.01
N LEU A 14 7.71 -14.58 -14.54
CA LEU A 14 9.04 -14.02 -14.60
C LEU A 14 9.10 -12.74 -15.41
N TYR A 15 8.41 -12.68 -16.55
CA TYR A 15 8.31 -11.48 -17.36
C TYR A 15 7.58 -10.34 -16.63
N ALA A 16 6.48 -10.63 -15.95
CA ALA A 16 5.76 -9.66 -15.13
C ALA A 16 6.59 -9.13 -13.96
N LEU A 17 7.41 -10.00 -13.34
CA LEU A 17 8.33 -9.62 -12.26
C LEU A 17 9.49 -8.74 -12.75
N LEU A 18 10.04 -9.01 -13.92
CA LEU A 18 11.25 -8.32 -14.43
C LEU A 18 10.93 -6.95 -15.01
N ARG A 19 9.78 -6.75 -15.65
CA ARG A 19 9.46 -5.54 -16.41
C ARG A 19 8.77 -4.43 -15.65
N SER A 20 8.34 -4.64 -14.39
CA SER A 20 7.56 -3.62 -13.69
C SER A 20 8.42 -2.68 -12.85
N LYS A 21 8.06 -1.37 -12.84
CA LYS A 21 8.67 -0.31 -12.02
C LYS A 21 8.27 -0.35 -10.54
N TYR A 22 7.51 -1.36 -10.11
CA TYR A 22 6.91 -1.45 -8.78
C TYR A 22 7.89 -1.95 -7.72
N ARG A 23 7.56 -1.72 -6.45
CA ARG A 23 8.26 -2.32 -5.32
C ARG A 23 8.21 -3.86 -5.41
N PRO A 24 9.26 -4.58 -5.01
CA PRO A 24 9.35 -6.03 -5.21
C PRO A 24 8.19 -6.80 -4.56
N ALA A 25 7.72 -6.37 -3.38
CA ALA A 25 6.61 -7.02 -2.67
C ALA A 25 5.26 -6.89 -3.41
N THR A 26 4.93 -5.70 -3.94
CA THR A 26 3.69 -5.49 -4.72
C THR A 26 3.73 -6.25 -6.05
N ARG A 27 4.91 -6.37 -6.65
CA ARG A 27 5.13 -7.18 -7.85
C ARG A 27 4.86 -8.65 -7.58
N ALA A 28 5.46 -9.18 -6.50
CA ALA A 28 5.30 -10.56 -6.11
C ALA A 28 3.83 -10.89 -5.85
N LEU A 29 3.11 -10.05 -5.09
CA LEU A 29 1.71 -10.27 -4.80
C LEU A 29 0.84 -10.29 -6.08
N ARG A 30 1.01 -9.30 -6.96
CA ARG A 30 0.26 -9.25 -8.23
C ARG A 30 0.55 -10.45 -9.12
N ALA A 31 1.81 -10.84 -9.20
CA ALA A 31 2.23 -11.99 -10.00
C ALA A 31 1.63 -13.29 -9.43
N THR A 32 1.61 -13.45 -8.10
CA THR A 32 1.01 -14.62 -7.43
C THR A 32 -0.49 -14.70 -7.69
N VAL A 33 -1.22 -13.60 -7.51
CA VAL A 33 -2.67 -13.53 -7.77
C VAL A 33 -2.96 -13.80 -9.26
N PHE A 34 -2.24 -13.15 -10.16
CA PHE A 34 -2.42 -13.35 -11.60
C PHE A 34 -2.16 -14.79 -12.02
N TYR A 35 -1.08 -15.40 -11.49
CA TYR A 35 -0.75 -16.81 -11.76
C TYR A 35 -1.83 -17.75 -11.23
N SER A 36 -2.29 -17.56 -9.99
CA SER A 36 -3.33 -18.37 -9.38
C SER A 36 -4.64 -18.27 -10.18
N CYS A 37 -5.06 -17.05 -10.54
CA CYS A 37 -6.24 -16.85 -11.38
C CYS A 37 -6.13 -17.57 -12.74
N LEU A 38 -4.98 -17.51 -13.40
CA LEU A 38 -4.75 -18.22 -14.66
C LEU A 38 -4.86 -19.73 -14.49
N MET A 39 -4.30 -20.30 -13.42
CA MET A 39 -4.38 -21.73 -13.14
C MET A 39 -5.82 -22.20 -12.91
N GLN A 40 -6.66 -21.35 -12.35
CA GLN A 40 -8.08 -21.67 -12.11
C GLN A 40 -8.94 -21.50 -13.37
N ILE A 41 -8.55 -20.70 -14.34
CA ILE A 41 -9.27 -20.49 -15.60
C ILE A 41 -9.21 -21.76 -16.47
N ILE A 42 -8.10 -22.48 -16.45
CA ILE A 42 -7.89 -23.68 -17.29
C ILE A 42 -8.97 -24.75 -17.04
N PRO A 43 -9.23 -25.22 -15.81
CA PRO A 43 -10.26 -26.23 -15.53
C PRO A 43 -11.70 -25.72 -15.74
N ILE A 44 -11.90 -24.39 -15.78
CA ILE A 44 -13.22 -23.81 -16.14
C ILE A 44 -13.41 -23.87 -17.66
N SER A 45 -12.37 -23.64 -18.43
CA SER A 45 -12.42 -23.53 -19.88
C SER A 45 -12.53 -24.91 -20.59
N GLU A 46 -11.89 -25.95 -20.05
CA GLU A 46 -11.91 -27.31 -20.65
C GLU A 46 -13.33 -27.94 -20.79
N PRO A 47 -14.19 -27.93 -19.75
CA PRO A 47 -15.54 -28.45 -19.86
C PRO A 47 -16.45 -27.63 -20.76
N LEU A 48 -16.20 -26.32 -20.89
CA LEU A 48 -16.92 -25.50 -21.87
C LEU A 48 -16.60 -25.92 -23.29
N GLY A 49 -15.34 -26.24 -23.57
CA GLY A 49 -14.94 -26.81 -24.85
C GLY A 49 -15.59 -28.17 -25.14
N GLU A 50 -15.69 -29.06 -24.14
CA GLU A 50 -16.37 -30.37 -24.26
C GLU A 50 -17.87 -30.20 -24.51
N LEU A 51 -18.57 -29.31 -23.81
CA LEU A 51 -19.98 -29.01 -24.02
C LEU A 51 -20.27 -28.52 -25.45
N VAL A 52 -19.42 -27.68 -25.99
CA VAL A 52 -19.55 -27.15 -27.34
C VAL A 52 -19.29 -28.27 -28.37
N LYS A 53 -18.33 -29.16 -28.10
CA LYS A 53 -18.06 -30.33 -28.94
C LYS A 53 -19.26 -31.26 -29.04
N ASP A 54 -19.90 -31.53 -27.89
CA ASP A 54 -21.11 -32.40 -27.85
C ASP A 54 -22.29 -31.75 -28.59
N TYR A 55 -22.42 -30.42 -28.54
CA TYR A 55 -23.53 -29.70 -29.16
C TYR A 55 -23.37 -29.53 -30.69
N ILE A 56 -22.15 -29.27 -31.18
CA ILE A 56 -21.90 -28.95 -32.60
C ILE A 56 -21.62 -30.22 -33.42
N ASN A 57 -21.40 -31.35 -32.77
CA ASN A 57 -21.09 -32.63 -33.43
C ASN A 57 -19.91 -32.54 -34.40
N ASP A 58 -18.97 -31.60 -34.14
CA ASP A 58 -17.93 -31.22 -35.08
C ASP A 58 -16.53 -31.58 -34.53
N THR A 59 -15.62 -31.67 -35.49
CA THR A 59 -14.23 -32.05 -35.30
C THR A 59 -13.50 -31.17 -34.26
N TYR A 60 -12.64 -31.80 -33.53
CA TYR A 60 -11.75 -31.42 -32.43
C TYR A 60 -11.16 -29.99 -32.46
N THR A 61 -11.10 -29.33 -33.57
CA THR A 61 -10.41 -28.03 -33.78
C THR A 61 -11.17 -26.85 -33.20
N TRP A 62 -12.47 -26.73 -33.33
CA TRP A 62 -13.26 -25.60 -32.86
C TRP A 62 -13.39 -25.52 -31.33
N ALA A 63 -13.51 -26.69 -30.68
CA ALA A 63 -13.59 -26.78 -29.22
C ALA A 63 -12.28 -26.30 -28.55
N GLU A 64 -11.13 -26.65 -29.14
CA GLU A 64 -9.84 -26.15 -28.67
C GLU A 64 -9.70 -24.64 -28.84
N HIS A 65 -10.08 -24.09 -29.97
CA HIS A 65 -10.02 -22.64 -30.21
C HIS A 65 -10.94 -21.87 -29.25
N LEU A 66 -12.14 -22.39 -28.98
CA LEU A 66 -13.05 -21.77 -28.02
C LEU A 66 -12.46 -21.77 -26.59
N THR A 67 -11.88 -22.90 -26.18
CA THR A 67 -11.20 -23.01 -24.87
C THR A 67 -10.10 -21.98 -24.74
N TRP A 68 -9.23 -21.81 -25.75
CA TRP A 68 -8.20 -20.81 -25.77
C TRP A 68 -8.76 -19.37 -25.77
N LEU A 69 -9.85 -19.13 -26.50
CA LEU A 69 -10.49 -17.83 -26.51
C LEU A 69 -11.03 -17.46 -25.13
N VAL A 70 -11.66 -18.39 -24.41
CA VAL A 70 -12.13 -18.19 -23.04
C VAL A 70 -10.95 -17.89 -22.11
N VAL A 71 -9.85 -18.63 -22.20
CA VAL A 71 -8.64 -18.40 -21.40
C VAL A 71 -8.08 -16.99 -21.64
N VAL A 72 -8.00 -16.56 -22.91
CA VAL A 72 -7.49 -15.25 -23.27
C VAL A 72 -8.41 -14.14 -22.75
N VAL A 73 -9.72 -14.26 -22.94
CA VAL A 73 -10.70 -13.24 -22.50
C VAL A 73 -10.71 -13.11 -20.98
N MET A 74 -10.77 -14.25 -20.25
CA MET A 74 -10.72 -14.23 -18.79
C MET A 74 -9.36 -13.74 -18.27
N GLY A 75 -8.26 -14.13 -18.88
CA GLY A 75 -6.92 -13.64 -18.54
C GLY A 75 -6.78 -12.14 -18.74
N LEU A 76 -7.33 -11.60 -19.85
CA LEU A 76 -7.41 -10.16 -20.09
C LEU A 76 -8.28 -9.46 -19.04
N ALA A 77 -9.41 -10.03 -18.67
CA ALA A 77 -10.27 -9.48 -17.61
C ALA A 77 -9.54 -9.40 -16.28
N VAL A 78 -8.82 -10.44 -15.86
CA VAL A 78 -7.98 -10.43 -14.65
C VAL A 78 -6.87 -9.37 -14.74
N LEU A 79 -6.23 -9.25 -15.90
CA LEU A 79 -5.18 -8.27 -16.11
C LEU A 79 -5.73 -6.84 -16.02
N LEU A 80 -6.86 -6.56 -16.62
CA LEU A 80 -7.54 -5.26 -16.53
C LEU A 80 -8.00 -4.97 -15.10
N PHE A 81 -8.55 -5.98 -14.42
CA PHE A 81 -8.97 -5.87 -13.02
C PHE A 81 -7.77 -5.53 -12.10
N THR A 82 -6.70 -6.30 -12.17
CA THR A 82 -5.49 -6.05 -11.36
C THR A 82 -4.81 -4.73 -11.72
N ARG A 83 -4.93 -4.26 -12.96
CA ARG A 83 -4.45 -2.93 -13.38
C ARG A 83 -5.34 -1.82 -12.84
N ARG A 84 -6.65 -1.97 -12.86
CA ARG A 84 -7.62 -0.98 -12.36
C ARG A 84 -7.49 -0.78 -10.86
N PHE A 85 -7.32 -1.86 -10.11
CA PHE A 85 -7.16 -1.87 -8.65
C PHE A 85 -5.68 -2.01 -8.26
N SER A 86 -4.84 -1.21 -8.89
CA SER A 86 -3.40 -1.24 -8.63
C SER A 86 -3.07 -0.55 -7.30
N THR A 87 -2.35 -1.26 -6.44
CA THR A 87 -1.78 -0.72 -5.20
C THR A 87 -0.52 0.13 -5.44
N GLU A 88 -0.31 0.61 -6.67
CA GLU A 88 0.86 1.37 -7.07
C GLU A 88 1.02 2.69 -6.32
N LYS A 89 -0.12 3.31 -5.98
CA LYS A 89 -0.17 4.59 -5.27
C LYS A 89 -0.01 4.45 -3.75
N VAL A 90 -0.03 3.23 -3.24
CA VAL A 90 0.06 2.96 -1.81
C VAL A 90 1.52 3.02 -1.38
N SER A 91 1.85 3.93 -0.49
CA SER A 91 3.22 4.14 0.01
C SER A 91 3.70 2.99 0.90
N PHE A 92 2.80 2.35 1.59
CA PHE A 92 3.06 1.23 2.49
C PHE A 92 2.14 0.04 2.20
N LEU A 93 2.74 -1.15 2.00
CA LEU A 93 1.99 -2.38 1.79
C LEU A 93 1.69 -3.01 3.15
N PRO A 94 0.42 -3.12 3.57
CA PRO A 94 0.08 -3.82 4.81
C PRO A 94 0.44 -5.30 4.66
N THR A 95 1.36 -5.77 5.50
CA THR A 95 1.96 -7.12 5.38
C THR A 95 0.96 -8.23 5.63
N PHE A 96 0.10 -8.08 6.63
CA PHE A 96 -0.88 -9.10 7.00
C PHE A 96 -1.91 -9.39 5.89
N PRO A 97 -2.64 -8.40 5.34
CA PRO A 97 -3.55 -8.65 4.23
C PRO A 97 -2.84 -9.18 2.98
N ALA A 98 -1.60 -8.75 2.72
CA ALA A 98 -0.81 -9.25 1.58
C ALA A 98 -0.50 -10.76 1.72
N ILE A 99 -0.09 -11.21 2.92
CA ILE A 99 0.16 -12.62 3.22
C ILE A 99 -1.13 -13.42 3.10
N LEU A 100 -2.27 -12.88 3.55
CA LEU A 100 -3.56 -13.55 3.47
C LEU A 100 -3.98 -13.78 2.01
N VAL A 101 -3.88 -12.77 1.15
CA VAL A 101 -4.20 -12.91 -0.28
C VAL A 101 -3.24 -13.89 -0.97
N ALA A 102 -1.95 -13.83 -0.67
CA ALA A 102 -0.97 -14.78 -1.21
C ALA A 102 -1.25 -16.21 -0.72
N GLY A 103 -1.66 -16.37 0.54
CA GLY A 103 -2.07 -17.66 1.12
C GLY A 103 -3.33 -18.23 0.44
N MET A 104 -4.33 -17.40 0.18
CA MET A 104 -5.53 -17.79 -0.56
C MET A 104 -5.19 -18.27 -1.97
N ALA A 105 -4.32 -17.53 -2.67
CA ALA A 105 -3.84 -17.90 -4.00
C ALA A 105 -3.11 -19.24 -4.01
N ALA A 106 -2.18 -19.45 -3.06
CA ALA A 106 -1.46 -20.71 -2.92
C ALA A 106 -2.40 -21.89 -2.59
N PHE A 107 -3.37 -21.66 -1.69
CA PHE A 107 -4.37 -22.66 -1.33
C PHE A 107 -5.24 -23.04 -2.52
N GLY A 108 -5.68 -22.07 -3.34
CA GLY A 108 -6.42 -22.31 -4.56
C GLY A 108 -5.68 -23.23 -5.54
N VAL A 109 -4.40 -22.99 -5.77
CA VAL A 109 -3.55 -23.84 -6.62
C VAL A 109 -3.40 -25.25 -6.04
N LEU A 110 -3.15 -25.37 -4.73
CA LEU A 110 -3.04 -26.67 -4.05
C LEU A 110 -4.32 -27.49 -4.17
N LEU A 111 -5.47 -26.86 -3.97
CA LEU A 111 -6.77 -27.50 -4.04
C LEU A 111 -7.08 -27.98 -5.47
N GLN A 112 -6.66 -27.19 -6.46
CA GLN A 112 -6.74 -27.57 -7.86
C GLN A 112 -5.92 -28.84 -8.16
N VAL A 113 -4.64 -28.85 -7.79
CA VAL A 113 -3.75 -30.00 -7.99
C VAL A 113 -4.27 -31.22 -7.24
N ALA A 114 -4.76 -31.06 -6.01
CA ALA A 114 -5.35 -32.15 -5.24
C ALA A 114 -6.60 -32.71 -5.90
N SER A 115 -7.48 -31.91 -6.50
CA SER A 115 -8.68 -32.35 -7.19
C SER A 115 -8.35 -33.18 -8.43
N GLU A 116 -7.29 -32.83 -9.15
CA GLU A 116 -6.78 -33.60 -10.28
C GLU A 116 -6.22 -34.97 -9.85
N LEU A 117 -5.44 -34.99 -8.76
CA LEU A 117 -4.84 -36.23 -8.23
C LEU A 117 -5.87 -37.20 -7.68
N ILE A 118 -6.93 -36.71 -7.04
CA ILE A 118 -8.01 -37.54 -6.46
C ILE A 118 -9.00 -38.03 -7.54
N GLY A 119 -8.96 -37.41 -8.73
CA GLY A 119 -9.88 -37.76 -9.84
C GLY A 119 -11.31 -37.29 -9.59
N VAL A 120 -11.48 -36.09 -9.02
CA VAL A 120 -12.81 -35.51 -8.79
C VAL A 120 -13.55 -35.32 -10.13
N PRO A 121 -14.85 -35.61 -10.21
CA PRO A 121 -15.62 -35.42 -11.44
C PRO A 121 -15.54 -33.98 -11.94
N LYS A 122 -15.28 -33.76 -13.24
CA LYS A 122 -15.03 -32.45 -13.86
C LYS A 122 -16.05 -31.37 -13.49
N ARG A 123 -17.34 -31.73 -13.38
CA ARG A 123 -18.42 -30.79 -12.98
C ARG A 123 -18.19 -30.14 -11.61
N TYR A 124 -17.66 -30.88 -10.65
CA TYR A 124 -17.36 -30.34 -9.31
C TYR A 124 -16.07 -29.53 -9.33
N THR A 125 -15.07 -29.94 -10.10
CA THR A 125 -13.83 -29.20 -10.30
C THR A 125 -14.10 -27.81 -10.88
N VAL A 126 -14.98 -27.70 -11.88
CA VAL A 126 -15.39 -26.41 -12.45
C VAL A 126 -16.06 -25.52 -11.42
N LEU A 127 -16.98 -26.05 -10.63
CA LEU A 127 -17.71 -25.29 -9.63
C LEU A 127 -16.75 -24.79 -8.54
N VAL A 128 -15.87 -25.66 -8.04
CA VAL A 128 -14.87 -25.30 -7.03
C VAL A 128 -13.88 -24.26 -7.58
N ALA A 129 -13.37 -24.46 -8.80
CA ALA A 129 -12.46 -23.50 -9.42
C ALA A 129 -13.11 -22.14 -9.63
N GLY A 130 -14.39 -22.10 -10.07
CA GLY A 130 -15.14 -20.86 -10.22
C GLY A 130 -15.35 -20.11 -8.90
N CYS A 131 -15.71 -20.83 -7.83
CA CYS A 131 -15.84 -20.23 -6.49
C CYS A 131 -14.51 -19.70 -5.97
N LEU A 132 -13.41 -20.44 -6.11
CA LEU A 132 -12.08 -20.02 -5.70
C LEU A 132 -11.62 -18.78 -6.47
N TRP A 133 -11.88 -18.75 -7.78
CA TRP A 133 -11.55 -17.61 -8.63
C TRP A 133 -12.26 -16.34 -8.19
N LEU A 134 -13.57 -16.42 -7.89
CA LEU A 134 -14.34 -15.28 -7.37
C LEU A 134 -13.83 -14.83 -5.99
N LEU A 135 -13.55 -15.78 -5.09
CA LEU A 135 -13.00 -15.48 -3.76
C LEU A 135 -11.64 -14.77 -3.85
N GLU A 136 -10.80 -15.20 -4.77
CA GLU A 136 -9.48 -14.61 -4.98
C GLU A 136 -9.57 -13.17 -5.51
N LEU A 137 -10.45 -12.91 -6.48
CA LEU A 137 -10.71 -11.55 -6.97
C LEU A 137 -11.29 -10.65 -5.88
N MET A 138 -12.22 -11.18 -5.08
CA MET A 138 -12.81 -10.46 -3.95
C MET A 138 -11.75 -10.16 -2.87
N GLY A 139 -10.90 -11.14 -2.55
CA GLY A 139 -9.79 -10.97 -1.62
C GLY A 139 -8.79 -9.90 -2.07
N TYR A 140 -8.46 -9.91 -3.37
CA TYR A 140 -7.60 -8.86 -3.95
C TYR A 140 -8.25 -7.48 -3.91
N TYR A 141 -9.54 -7.37 -4.19
CA TYR A 141 -10.28 -6.12 -4.08
C TYR A 141 -10.30 -5.60 -2.64
N MET A 142 -10.61 -6.46 -1.67
CA MET A 142 -10.57 -6.09 -0.25
C MET A 142 -9.18 -5.64 0.19
N PHE A 143 -8.13 -6.33 -0.26
CA PHE A 143 -6.75 -5.91 -0.02
C PHE A 143 -6.48 -4.51 -0.58
N TYR A 144 -6.95 -4.21 -1.78
CA TYR A 144 -6.83 -2.88 -2.38
C TYR A 144 -7.51 -1.80 -1.53
N VAL A 145 -8.75 -2.05 -1.09
CA VAL A 145 -9.51 -1.10 -0.27
C VAL A 145 -8.82 -0.84 1.08
N VAL A 146 -8.41 -1.91 1.78
CA VAL A 146 -7.69 -1.81 3.05
C VAL A 146 -6.36 -1.06 2.89
N SER A 147 -5.62 -1.33 1.81
CA SER A 147 -4.36 -0.64 1.54
C SER A 147 -4.56 0.85 1.31
N LEU A 148 -5.64 1.24 0.65
CA LEU A 148 -5.97 2.63 0.36
C LEU A 148 -6.41 3.39 1.63
N GLU A 149 -7.15 2.73 2.49
CA GLU A 149 -7.57 3.29 3.79
C GLU A 149 -6.38 3.43 4.74
N TYR A 150 -5.49 2.45 4.76
CA TYR A 150 -4.26 2.51 5.56
C TYR A 150 -3.36 3.69 5.14
N ASP A 151 -3.21 3.93 3.84
CA ASP A 151 -2.41 5.05 3.32
C ASP A 151 -3.00 6.42 3.72
N LYS A 152 -4.33 6.56 3.64
CA LYS A 152 -5.04 7.75 4.13
C LYS A 152 -4.85 7.98 5.63
N ASN A 153 -4.91 6.91 6.43
CA ASN A 153 -4.69 7.01 7.86
C ASN A 153 -3.26 7.45 8.21
N LEU A 154 -2.25 6.95 7.47
CA LEU A 154 -0.87 7.41 7.63
C LEU A 154 -0.71 8.89 7.27
N GLU A 155 -1.35 9.35 6.20
CA GLU A 155 -1.35 10.76 5.82
C GLU A 155 -1.96 11.63 6.91
N LEU A 156 -3.13 11.25 7.43
CA LEU A 156 -3.80 11.95 8.54
C LEU A 156 -2.93 12.00 9.80
N LEU A 157 -2.25 10.90 10.14
CA LEU A 157 -1.32 10.86 11.27
C LEU A 157 -0.13 11.81 11.05
N SER A 158 0.39 11.88 9.83
CA SER A 158 1.50 12.80 9.49
C SER A 158 1.09 14.27 9.60
N ILE A 159 -0.14 14.61 9.20
CA ILE A 159 -0.70 15.96 9.32
C ILE A 159 -0.86 16.33 10.80
N ARG A 160 -1.48 15.46 11.60
CA ARG A 160 -1.64 15.71 13.04
C ARG A 160 -0.31 15.89 13.78
N HIS A 161 0.69 15.09 13.39
CA HIS A 161 2.02 15.25 13.98
C HIS A 161 2.67 16.60 13.63
N LYS A 162 2.49 17.08 12.40
CA LYS A 162 2.95 18.43 12.01
C LYS A 162 2.20 19.51 12.76
N GLU A 163 0.87 19.41 12.88
CA GLU A 163 0.07 20.38 13.64
C GLU A 163 0.53 20.47 15.10
N ALA A 164 0.78 19.33 15.75
CA ALA A 164 1.29 19.30 17.12
C ALA A 164 2.67 19.95 17.25
N LEU A 165 3.59 19.69 16.30
CA LEU A 165 4.90 20.34 16.26
C LEU A 165 4.81 21.87 16.05
N ASP A 166 3.91 22.31 15.18
CA ASP A 166 3.69 23.73 14.92
C ASP A 166 3.11 24.42 16.16
N GLU A 167 2.21 23.77 16.90
CA GLU A 167 1.66 24.28 18.17
C GLU A 167 2.74 24.41 19.25
N ASP A 168 3.61 23.41 19.40
CA ASP A 168 4.75 23.43 20.31
C ASP A 168 5.74 24.57 19.96
N LEU A 169 6.04 24.75 18.67
CA LEU A 169 6.90 25.84 18.20
C LEU A 169 6.30 27.22 18.46
N LEU A 170 4.99 27.37 18.27
CA LEU A 170 4.29 28.62 18.60
C LEU A 170 4.32 28.91 20.10
N GLY A 171 4.16 27.86 20.93
CA GLY A 171 4.30 27.97 22.39
C GLY A 171 5.69 28.49 22.81
N LEU A 172 6.74 27.80 22.32
CA LEU A 172 8.13 28.22 22.58
C LEU A 172 8.43 29.66 22.08
N SER A 173 7.91 30.03 20.91
CA SER A 173 8.07 31.36 20.38
C SER A 173 7.40 32.42 21.25
N ARG A 174 6.22 32.12 21.78
CA ARG A 174 5.49 33.01 22.69
C ARG A 174 6.25 33.20 24.02
N ASP A 175 6.73 32.11 24.61
CA ASP A 175 7.49 32.14 25.87
C ASP A 175 8.77 32.97 25.72
N ASN A 176 9.51 32.75 24.63
CA ASN A 176 10.68 33.55 24.29
C ASN A 176 10.35 35.05 24.11
N TYR A 177 9.20 35.36 23.48
CA TYR A 177 8.76 36.73 23.30
C TYR A 177 8.42 37.39 24.63
N GLU A 178 7.76 36.70 25.54
CA GLU A 178 7.44 37.20 26.90
C GLU A 178 8.72 37.42 27.71
N GLU A 179 9.70 36.53 27.65
CA GLU A 179 11.00 36.66 28.29
C GLU A 179 11.77 37.90 27.75
N MET A 180 11.82 38.01 26.41
CA MET A 180 12.46 39.20 25.78
C MET A 180 11.76 40.52 26.16
N HIS A 181 10.45 40.48 26.36
CA HIS A 181 9.72 41.67 26.82
C HIS A 181 10.09 42.02 28.25
N LYS A 182 10.26 41.06 29.17
CA LYS A 182 10.71 41.27 30.55
C LYS A 182 12.13 41.88 30.56
N ILE A 183 13.05 41.25 29.84
CA ILE A 183 14.43 41.72 29.72
C ILE A 183 14.47 43.18 29.20
N ARG A 184 13.68 43.49 28.17
CA ARG A 184 13.61 44.86 27.65
C ARG A 184 13.09 45.84 28.68
N HIS A 185 12.12 45.46 29.49
CA HIS A 185 11.57 46.29 30.55
C HIS A 185 12.60 46.54 31.65
N GLU A 186 13.35 45.49 32.04
CA GLU A 186 14.45 45.61 33.04
C GLU A 186 15.56 46.52 32.53
N ILE A 187 16.02 46.34 31.31
CA ILE A 187 17.03 47.22 30.69
C ILE A 187 16.56 48.67 30.68
N LYS A 188 15.28 48.92 30.32
CA LYS A 188 14.71 50.27 30.33
C LYS A 188 14.72 50.87 31.73
N ASN A 189 14.41 50.09 32.76
CA ASN A 189 14.42 50.53 34.16
C ASN A 189 15.87 50.88 34.61
N HIS A 190 16.85 50.03 34.28
CA HIS A 190 18.26 50.28 34.56
C HIS A 190 18.75 51.58 33.89
N LEU A 191 18.43 51.72 32.58
CA LEU A 191 18.82 52.94 31.84
C LEU A 191 18.17 54.21 32.44
N SER A 192 16.88 54.13 32.79
CA SER A 192 16.17 55.23 33.42
C SER A 192 16.79 55.64 34.75
N TYR A 193 17.19 54.64 35.57
CA TYR A 193 17.85 54.91 36.85
C TYR A 193 19.24 55.53 36.68
N ILE A 194 20.02 55.02 35.72
CA ILE A 194 21.31 55.59 35.33
C ILE A 194 21.15 57.05 34.88
N GLN A 195 20.14 57.36 34.08
CA GLN A 195 19.85 58.69 33.60
C GLN A 195 19.53 59.63 34.75
N VAL A 196 18.68 59.24 35.69
CA VAL A 196 18.31 60.04 36.87
C VAL A 196 19.53 60.36 37.73
N LEU A 197 20.38 59.37 38.04
CA LEU A 197 21.60 59.56 38.81
C LEU A 197 22.57 60.46 38.08
N SER A 198 22.70 60.39 36.78
CA SER A 198 23.54 61.25 35.96
C SER A 198 23.07 62.75 35.96
N GLU A 199 21.74 62.94 35.79
CA GLU A 199 21.12 64.28 35.78
C GLU A 199 21.30 65.01 37.14
N HIS A 200 21.22 64.28 38.26
CA HIS A 200 21.40 64.78 39.59
C HIS A 200 22.88 64.86 39.99
N LYS A 201 23.84 64.52 39.12
CA LYS A 201 25.27 64.50 39.32
C LYS A 201 25.75 63.66 40.52
N GLU A 202 24.99 62.60 40.85
CA GLU A 202 25.26 61.64 41.92
C GLU A 202 26.25 60.55 41.45
N TYR A 203 27.45 60.92 41.08
CA TYR A 203 28.41 60.04 40.38
C TYR A 203 28.92 58.87 41.25
N GLU A 204 29.02 59.03 42.58
CA GLU A 204 29.41 57.93 43.47
C GLU A 204 28.34 56.81 43.49
N LYS A 205 27.08 57.20 43.62
CA LYS A 205 25.97 56.23 43.54
C LYS A 205 25.81 55.57 42.17
N LEU A 206 26.06 56.33 41.11
CA LEU A 206 26.07 55.82 39.75
C LEU A 206 27.16 54.77 39.57
N ARG A 207 28.37 55.01 40.11
CA ARG A 207 29.47 54.06 40.05
C ARG A 207 29.17 52.77 40.81
N GLU A 208 28.68 52.92 42.04
CA GLU A 208 28.25 51.74 42.86
C GLU A 208 27.18 50.89 42.15
N TYR A 209 26.15 51.51 41.57
CA TYR A 209 25.12 50.88 40.83
C TYR A 209 25.66 50.17 39.61
N LEU A 210 26.53 50.78 38.80
CA LEU A 210 27.13 50.15 37.64
C LEU A 210 27.96 48.91 37.99
N VAL A 211 28.69 48.96 39.13
CA VAL A 211 29.43 47.78 39.62
C VAL A 211 28.49 46.65 40.02
N THR A 212 27.36 46.96 40.66
CA THR A 212 26.39 45.98 41.07
C THR A 212 25.75 45.32 39.86
N VAL A 213 25.34 46.06 38.85
CA VAL A 213 24.70 45.57 37.64
C VAL A 213 25.68 44.82 36.71
N SER A 214 26.97 45.23 36.71
CA SER A 214 28.00 44.56 35.90
C SER A 214 28.57 43.29 36.54
N GLY A 215 28.31 43.08 37.82
CA GLY A 215 28.80 41.94 38.59
C GLY A 215 27.84 40.74 38.63
N GLU A 216 26.60 40.94 38.12
CA GLU A 216 25.68 39.86 37.78
C GLU A 216 25.93 39.32 36.38
#